data_8a37b3a3390428ee2bfb8838e32c8a3d
#
_entry.id   8a37b3a3390428ee2bfb8838e32c8a3d
#
_cell.length_a   1.000
_cell.length_b   1.000
_cell.length_c   1.000
_cell.angle_alpha   90.00
_cell.angle_beta   90.00
_cell.angle_gamma   90.00
#
_symmetry.space_group_name_H-M   'P 1'
#
loop_
_entity.id
_entity.type
_entity.pdbx_description
1 polymer ?
#
loop_
_entity_poly.entity_id
_entity_poly.type
_entity_poly.pdbx_seq_one_letter_code
_entity_poly.pdbx_strand_id
1 'polypeptide(L)' 'MEVKRIESSQFKKTSEVTWEIPQTAKEGMRVPVKIFATERLFKEMDQGVFEQAINVATLPGIQKYSYVMPDGHWGLLS' A
#
# COMPACT_ATOMS: atom_id res chain seq x y z
N MET A 1 -7.50 18.97 11.34
CA MET A 1 -6.30 18.25 10.92
C MET A 1 -6.56 17.54 9.60
N GLU A 2 -5.71 17.77 8.65
CA GLU A 2 -5.85 17.14 7.35
C GLU A 2 -5.40 15.69 7.39
N VAL A 3 -6.23 14.81 6.85
CA VAL A 3 -5.81 13.45 6.59
C VAL A 3 -5.04 13.47 5.27
N LYS A 4 -3.75 13.16 5.34
CA LYS A 4 -2.92 13.11 4.14
C LYS A 4 -3.32 11.91 3.29
N ARG A 5 -3.86 12.19 2.13
CA ARG A 5 -4.14 11.15 1.15
C ARG A 5 -2.84 10.71 0.49
N ILE A 6 -2.80 9.46 0.10
CA ILE A 6 -1.69 8.96 -0.71
C ILE A 6 -1.81 9.59 -2.09
N GLU A 7 -0.78 10.33 -2.46
CA GLU A 7 -0.73 10.95 -3.78
C GLU A 7 -0.53 9.89 -4.86
N SER A 8 -1.18 10.08 -6.00
CA SER A 8 -1.02 9.12 -7.11
C SER A 8 0.44 8.99 -7.55
N SER A 9 1.23 10.04 -7.37
CA SER A 9 2.67 10.01 -7.68
C SER A 9 3.46 9.09 -6.76
N GLN A 10 2.92 8.71 -5.61
CA GLN A 10 3.59 7.81 -4.67
C GLN A 10 3.36 6.35 -4.99
N PHE A 11 2.41 6.05 -5.87
CA PHE A 11 2.18 4.69 -6.32
C PHE A 11 3.06 4.41 -7.52
N LYS A 12 3.81 3.32 -7.45
CA LYS A 12 4.66 2.88 -8.54
C LYS A 12 4.06 1.64 -9.16
N LYS A 13 3.71 1.71 -10.43
CA LYS A 13 3.22 0.54 -11.15
C LYS A 13 4.40 -0.37 -11.48
N THR A 14 4.39 -1.58 -10.92
CA THR A 14 5.48 -2.53 -11.09
C THR A 14 5.18 -3.62 -12.12
N SER A 15 3.91 -3.81 -12.45
CA SER A 15 3.46 -4.68 -13.53
C SER A 15 2.03 -4.30 -13.90
N GLU A 16 1.43 -5.02 -14.84
CA GLU A 16 0.03 -4.76 -15.22
C GLU A 16 -0.96 -4.98 -14.08
N VAL A 17 -0.59 -5.80 -13.11
CA VAL A 17 -1.46 -6.18 -12.00
C VAL A 17 -0.83 -5.93 -10.64
N THR A 18 0.29 -5.23 -10.57
CA THR A 18 0.95 -4.92 -9.30
C THR A 18 1.38 -3.47 -9.23
N TRP A 19 1.23 -2.91 -8.02
CA TRP A 19 1.61 -1.54 -7.70
C TRP A 19 2.37 -1.57 -6.40
N GLU A 20 3.16 -0.55 -6.15
CA GLU A 20 3.93 -0.46 -4.92
C GLU A 20 3.86 0.95 -4.36
N ILE A 21 3.68 1.03 -3.04
CA ILE A 21 3.90 2.26 -2.28
C ILE A 21 5.27 2.10 -1.66
N PRO A 22 6.25 2.93 -2.04
CA PRO A 22 7.60 2.78 -1.53
C PRO A 22 7.67 3.07 -0.04
N GLN A 23 8.66 2.48 0.62
CA GLN A 23 8.90 2.66 2.04
C GLN A 23 9.07 4.13 2.43
N THR A 24 9.50 4.96 1.50
CA THR A 24 9.73 6.39 1.73
C THR A 24 8.45 7.24 1.65
N ALA A 25 7.32 6.64 1.28
CA ALA A 25 6.08 7.39 1.08
C ALA A 25 5.53 7.99 2.37
N LYS A 26 5.80 7.35 3.50
CA LYS A 26 5.38 7.84 4.81
C LYS A 26 6.47 7.56 5.83
N GLU A 27 6.73 8.53 6.68
CA GLU A 27 7.69 8.34 7.77
C GLU A 27 7.23 7.22 8.69
N GLY A 28 8.16 6.38 9.09
CA GLY A 28 7.88 5.25 9.97
C GLY A 28 7.60 3.94 9.26
N MET A 29 7.40 3.95 7.96
CA MET A 29 7.27 2.69 7.21
C MET A 29 8.57 1.91 7.27
N ARG A 30 8.45 0.64 7.58
CA ARG A 30 9.60 -0.28 7.67
C ARG A 30 9.79 -1.09 6.41
N VAL A 31 8.74 -1.23 5.63
CA VAL A 31 8.69 -2.02 4.41
C VAL A 31 7.77 -1.33 3.41
N PRO A 32 7.86 -1.66 2.13
CA PRO A 32 6.92 -1.14 1.14
C PRO A 32 5.56 -1.82 1.25
N VAL A 33 4.57 -1.23 0.60
CA VAL A 33 3.24 -1.84 0.42
C VAL A 33 3.14 -2.33 -1.01
N LYS A 34 2.75 -3.58 -1.19
CA LYS A 34 2.49 -4.15 -2.52
C LYS A 34 0.99 -4.28 -2.72
N ILE A 35 0.51 -3.85 -3.87
CA ILE A 35 -0.90 -3.85 -4.20
C ILE A 35 -1.09 -4.72 -5.43
N PHE A 36 -1.97 -5.72 -5.32
CA PHE A 36 -2.29 -6.63 -6.42
C PHE A 36 -3.65 -6.24 -6.98
N ALA A 37 -3.66 -5.55 -8.11
CA ALA A 37 -4.90 -5.09 -8.72
C ALA A 37 -4.65 -4.66 -10.16
N THR A 38 -5.64 -4.92 -11.03
CA THR A 38 -5.63 -4.30 -12.35
C THR A 38 -5.80 -2.80 -12.19
N GLU A 39 -5.47 -2.03 -13.23
CA GLU A 39 -5.61 -0.59 -13.17
C GLU A 39 -7.04 -0.17 -12.81
N ARG A 40 -8.02 -0.85 -13.38
CA ARG A 40 -9.44 -0.58 -13.10
C ARG A 40 -9.76 -0.78 -11.62
N LEU A 41 -9.37 -1.92 -11.06
CA LEU A 41 -9.62 -2.22 -9.65
C LEU A 41 -8.85 -1.28 -8.74
N PHE A 42 -7.61 -0.95 -9.11
CA PHE A 42 -6.79 -0.03 -8.35
C PHE A 42 -7.49 1.34 -8.21
N LYS A 43 -8.06 1.84 -9.30
CA LYS A 43 -8.75 3.13 -9.29
C LYS A 43 -10.02 3.11 -8.46
N GLU A 44 -10.66 1.95 -8.32
CA GLU A 44 -11.88 1.79 -7.54
C GLU A 44 -11.63 1.51 -6.07
N MET A 45 -10.39 1.26 -5.68
CA MET A 45 -10.06 0.94 -4.29
C MET A 45 -10.24 2.14 -3.37
N ASP A 46 -10.77 1.86 -2.19
CA ASP A 46 -10.94 2.85 -1.14
C ASP A 46 -9.57 3.28 -0.59
N GLN A 47 -9.38 4.58 -0.43
CA GLN A 47 -8.16 5.12 0.18
C GLN A 47 -7.90 4.54 1.57
N GLY A 48 -8.95 4.21 2.30
CA GLY A 48 -8.81 3.60 3.62
C GLY A 48 -8.05 2.29 3.60
N VAL A 49 -8.17 1.52 2.52
CA VAL A 49 -7.43 0.26 2.38
C VAL A 49 -5.93 0.53 2.30
N PHE A 50 -5.54 1.54 1.54
CA PHE A 50 -4.12 1.90 1.41
C PHE A 50 -3.57 2.46 2.72
N GLU A 51 -4.35 3.25 3.42
CA GLU A 51 -3.94 3.79 4.73
C GLU A 51 -3.71 2.67 5.73
N GLN A 52 -4.59 1.67 5.77
CA GLN A 52 -4.43 0.53 6.65
C GLN A 52 -3.18 -0.28 6.29
N ALA A 53 -2.93 -0.49 5.00
CA ALA A 53 -1.75 -1.22 4.56
C ALA A 53 -0.47 -0.47 4.92
N ILE A 54 -0.47 0.85 4.82
CA ILE A 54 0.67 1.67 5.25
C ILE A 54 0.87 1.55 6.75
N ASN A 55 -0.19 1.59 7.54
CA ASN A 55 -0.09 1.43 8.98
C ASN A 55 0.50 0.07 9.35
N VAL A 56 0.09 -0.99 8.65
CA VAL A 56 0.68 -2.32 8.83
C VAL A 56 2.17 -2.30 8.50
N ALA A 57 2.57 -1.54 7.49
CA ALA A 57 3.97 -1.44 7.10
C ALA A 57 4.86 -0.73 8.15
N THR A 58 4.25 -0.09 9.14
CA THR A 58 4.99 0.55 10.23
C THR A 58 5.16 -0.35 11.45
N LEU A 59 4.53 -1.53 11.47
CA LEU A 59 4.54 -2.39 12.64
C LEU A 59 5.94 -2.94 12.92
N PRO A 60 6.35 -3.00 14.20
CA PRO A 60 7.61 -3.65 14.57
C PRO A 60 7.59 -5.12 14.17
N GLY A 61 8.70 -5.61 13.64
CA GLY A 61 8.85 -7.00 13.28
C GLY A 61 8.42 -7.37 11.86
N ILE A 62 7.74 -6.46 11.14
CA ILE A 62 7.46 -6.72 9.73
C ILE A 62 8.77 -6.69 8.94
N GLN A 63 9.02 -7.71 8.13
CA GLN A 63 10.31 -7.89 7.48
C GLN A 63 10.28 -7.84 5.96
N LYS A 64 9.15 -8.16 5.33
CA LYS A 64 9.07 -8.23 3.87
C LYS A 64 8.26 -7.11 3.27
N TYR A 65 6.95 -7.16 3.43
CA TYR A 65 6.08 -6.11 2.92
C TYR A 65 4.68 -6.24 3.48
N SER A 66 3.94 -5.14 3.42
CA SER A 66 2.50 -5.12 3.60
C SER A 66 1.86 -5.31 2.23
N TYR A 67 0.65 -5.86 2.14
CA TYR A 67 0.02 -6.10 0.84
C TYR A 67 -1.47 -5.81 0.86
N VAL A 68 -1.98 -5.51 -0.34
CA VAL A 68 -3.41 -5.31 -0.59
C VAL A 68 -3.78 -6.23 -1.74
N MET A 69 -4.85 -6.99 -1.55
CA MET A 69 -5.38 -7.90 -2.57
C MET A 69 -6.46 -7.20 -3.39
N PRO A 70 -6.80 -7.73 -4.59
CA PRO A 70 -7.78 -7.09 -5.47
C PRO A 70 -9.15 -6.88 -4.86
N ASP A 71 -9.53 -7.68 -3.86
CA ASP A 71 -10.82 -7.56 -3.17
C ASP A 71 -10.78 -6.58 -1.99
N GLY A 72 -9.67 -5.87 -1.82
CA GLY A 72 -9.51 -4.90 -0.75
C GLY A 72 -9.01 -5.47 0.57
N HIS A 73 -8.76 -6.77 0.66
CA HIS A 73 -8.13 -7.34 1.85
C HIS A 73 -6.64 -6.95 1.89
N TRP A 74 -6.14 -6.75 3.09
CA TRP A 74 -4.74 -6.38 3.31
C TRP A 74 -4.13 -7.26 4.38
N GLY A 75 -2.81 -7.32 4.40
CA GLY A 75 -2.10 -8.14 5.37
C GLY A 75 -0.61 -7.83 5.37
N LEU A 76 0.16 -8.67 6.08
CA LEU A 76 1.60 -8.50 6.17
C LEU A 76 2.31 -9.81 5.90
N LEU A 77 3.53 -9.68 5.34
CA LEU A 77 4.47 -10.79 5.22
C LEU A 77 5.72 -10.47 6.03
N SER A 78 6.12 -11.43 6.79
CA SER A 78 7.33 -11.35 7.65
C SER A 78 8.38 -12.35 7.21
#